data_376f7d0b67ca50ae7358449f2af11b29
#
_entry.id   376f7d0b67ca50ae7358449f2af11b29
#
_cell.length_a   1.000
_cell.length_b   1.000
_cell.length_c   1.000
_cell.angle_alpha   90.00
_cell.angle_beta   90.00
_cell.angle_gamma   90.00
#
_symmetry.space_group_name_H-M   'P 1'
#
loop_
_entity.id
_entity.type
_entity.pdbx_description
1 polymer ?
#
loop_
_entity_poly.entity_id
_entity_poly.type
_entity_poly.pdbx_seq_one_letter_code
_entity_poly.pdbx_strand_id
1 'polypeptide(L)'
;MDTEDKGFSESAQAALGSGTNRFYVYCLTDLKKGKVLYIGTGCGNRIFEFDHFDAPTAKAVSKCRKLGRFILAHHLTESEALVAQQSLIAFARSVCGKKLKNLDGSIQGIRTEDWENRFGFEPADIGELNPDGLILAVKLPQAANSNESAAERENRARGTWTVAKDLVKKVKYLIGIDTDSDNAVVCAYKVAGFETEDTVRNGKTLTAYRFTFTQEKDVAETLGLQQKSLPGLKFANGSDKTYIRPKNI
;
A
#
# COMPACT_ATOMS: atom_id res chain seq x y z
N MET A 1 16.92 1.01 -22.12
CA MET A 1 17.68 1.08 -20.86
C MET A 1 16.84 0.40 -19.82
N ASP A 2 17.29 -0.76 -19.42
CA ASP A 2 16.55 -1.75 -18.65
C ASP A 2 16.45 -1.25 -17.22
N THR A 3 15.22 -0.96 -16.80
CA THR A 3 14.92 -1.11 -15.38
C THR A 3 15.06 -2.60 -15.11
N GLU A 4 16.14 -3.01 -14.45
CA GLU A 4 16.24 -4.34 -13.87
C GLU A 4 14.89 -4.64 -13.22
N ASP A 5 14.27 -5.73 -13.63
CA ASP A 5 13.03 -6.23 -13.04
C ASP A 5 13.34 -6.64 -11.59
N LYS A 6 13.38 -5.65 -10.69
CA LYS A 6 13.43 -5.91 -9.26
C LYS A 6 12.16 -6.63 -8.89
N GLY A 7 12.30 -7.79 -8.26
CA GLY A 7 11.16 -8.51 -7.70
C GLY A 7 10.42 -7.67 -6.65
N PHE A 8 9.35 -8.22 -6.10
CA PHE A 8 8.69 -7.64 -4.94
C PHE A 8 9.63 -7.59 -3.73
N SER A 9 9.51 -6.55 -2.93
CA SER A 9 10.06 -6.50 -1.58
C SER A 9 9.46 -7.60 -0.69
N GLU A 10 10.09 -7.91 0.43
CA GLU A 10 9.58 -8.93 1.37
C GLU A 10 8.18 -8.61 1.87
N SER A 11 7.90 -7.33 2.17
CA SER A 11 6.59 -6.87 2.62
C SER A 11 5.53 -7.02 1.53
N ALA A 12 5.84 -6.68 0.28
CA ALA A 12 4.94 -6.87 -0.85
C ALA A 12 4.68 -8.35 -1.15
N GLN A 13 5.70 -9.23 -0.96
CA GLN A 13 5.51 -10.68 -1.05
C GLN A 13 4.61 -11.21 0.07
N ALA A 14 4.80 -10.76 1.31
CA ALA A 14 3.95 -11.14 2.44
C ALA A 14 2.50 -10.72 2.23
N ALA A 15 2.26 -9.57 1.60
CA ALA A 15 0.92 -9.10 1.24
C ALA A 15 0.23 -9.93 0.15
N LEU A 16 0.96 -10.73 -0.62
CA LEU A 16 0.36 -11.69 -1.58
C LEU A 16 -0.23 -12.92 -0.88
N GLY A 17 0.17 -13.19 0.35
CA GLY A 17 -0.28 -14.29 1.17
C GLY A 17 0.85 -14.99 1.91
N SER A 18 0.49 -15.82 2.88
CA SER A 18 1.43 -16.54 3.73
C SER A 18 1.00 -17.98 4.00
N GLY A 19 1.90 -18.82 4.49
CA GLY A 19 1.63 -20.21 4.82
C GLY A 19 1.11 -20.99 3.62
N THR A 20 -0.05 -21.65 3.77
CA THR A 20 -0.71 -22.40 2.70
C THR A 20 -1.38 -21.52 1.67
N ASN A 21 -1.73 -20.27 2.03
CA ASN A 21 -2.46 -19.31 1.19
C ASN A 21 -1.50 -18.29 0.53
N ARG A 22 -0.30 -18.70 0.17
CA ARG A 22 0.76 -17.86 -0.41
C ARG A 22 0.72 -17.75 -1.93
N PHE A 23 -0.19 -18.44 -2.59
CA PHE A 23 -0.26 -18.47 -4.05
C PHE A 23 -1.10 -17.31 -4.59
N TYR A 24 -0.75 -16.91 -5.80
CA TYR A 24 -1.50 -15.91 -6.57
C TYR A 24 -1.62 -16.34 -8.03
N VAL A 25 -2.60 -15.78 -8.72
CA VAL A 25 -2.77 -15.89 -10.18
C VAL A 25 -2.37 -14.57 -10.81
N TYR A 26 -1.61 -14.64 -11.90
CA TYR A 26 -1.13 -13.47 -12.61
C TYR A 26 -1.28 -13.57 -14.11
N CYS A 27 -1.23 -12.44 -14.81
CA CYS A 27 -1.10 -12.42 -16.25
C CYS A 27 -0.02 -11.47 -16.73
N LEU A 28 0.57 -11.83 -17.88
CA LEU A 28 1.48 -11.01 -18.65
C LEU A 28 0.76 -10.50 -19.89
N THR A 29 0.88 -9.21 -20.19
CA THR A 29 0.13 -8.56 -21.26
C THR A 29 1.07 -7.67 -22.08
N ASP A 30 0.96 -7.72 -23.41
CA ASP A 30 1.53 -6.69 -24.28
C ASP A 30 0.64 -5.45 -24.20
N LEU A 31 1.07 -4.45 -23.44
CA LEU A 31 0.31 -3.21 -23.21
C LEU A 31 0.12 -2.37 -24.48
N LYS A 32 0.99 -2.55 -25.50
CA LYS A 32 0.82 -1.84 -26.79
C LYS A 32 -0.27 -2.46 -27.64
N LYS A 33 -0.42 -3.78 -27.58
CA LYS A 33 -1.37 -4.54 -28.40
C LYS A 33 -2.66 -4.89 -27.66
N GLY A 34 -2.70 -4.68 -26.32
CA GLY A 34 -3.81 -5.12 -25.48
C GLY A 34 -3.99 -6.65 -25.49
N LYS A 35 -2.89 -7.40 -25.64
CA LYS A 35 -2.94 -8.85 -25.83
C LYS A 35 -2.38 -9.57 -24.60
N VAL A 36 -3.17 -10.47 -24.02
CA VAL A 36 -2.67 -11.40 -22.99
C VAL A 36 -1.67 -12.37 -23.62
N LEU A 37 -0.48 -12.44 -23.04
CA LEU A 37 0.61 -13.31 -23.48
C LEU A 37 0.66 -14.59 -22.67
N TYR A 38 0.38 -14.50 -21.35
CA TYR A 38 0.49 -15.62 -20.42
C TYR A 38 -0.43 -15.42 -19.23
N ILE A 39 -0.97 -16.51 -18.69
CA ILE A 39 -1.68 -16.59 -17.42
C ILE A 39 -1.04 -17.70 -16.62
N GLY A 40 -0.57 -17.40 -15.41
CA GLY A 40 0.15 -18.34 -14.56
C GLY A 40 -0.25 -18.25 -13.10
N THR A 41 0.25 -19.21 -12.34
CA THR A 41 0.22 -19.20 -10.87
C THR A 41 1.63 -19.04 -10.33
N GLY A 42 1.76 -18.49 -9.14
CA GLY A 42 3.05 -18.34 -8.49
C GLY A 42 2.95 -18.01 -7.01
N CYS A 43 4.09 -17.98 -6.37
CA CYS A 43 4.30 -17.43 -5.03
C CYS A 43 5.59 -16.60 -5.04
N GLY A 44 5.74 -15.68 -4.09
CA GLY A 44 6.91 -14.80 -4.05
C GLY A 44 7.10 -14.02 -5.35
N ASN A 45 8.29 -14.09 -5.93
CA ASN A 45 8.68 -13.36 -7.13
C ASN A 45 8.41 -14.06 -8.47
N ARG A 46 7.64 -15.14 -8.48
CA ARG A 46 7.40 -15.97 -9.68
C ARG A 46 6.96 -15.19 -10.93
N ILE A 47 6.20 -14.12 -10.77
CA ILE A 47 5.72 -13.27 -11.88
C ILE A 47 6.87 -12.57 -12.64
N PHE A 48 8.07 -12.47 -12.05
CA PHE A 48 9.26 -11.86 -12.65
C PHE A 48 10.20 -12.90 -13.26
N GLU A 49 9.97 -14.19 -13.01
CA GLU A 49 10.80 -15.29 -13.48
C GLU A 49 10.25 -15.85 -14.80
N PHE A 50 11.13 -16.09 -15.78
CA PHE A 50 10.74 -16.50 -17.14
C PHE A 50 11.31 -17.86 -17.56
N ASP A 51 12.03 -18.50 -16.67
CA ASP A 51 12.71 -19.79 -16.86
C ASP A 51 11.77 -20.99 -17.09
N HIS A 52 10.50 -20.82 -16.69
CA HIS A 52 9.45 -21.84 -16.78
C HIS A 52 8.59 -21.75 -18.05
N PHE A 53 8.86 -20.77 -18.91
CA PHE A 53 8.06 -20.60 -20.12
C PHE A 53 8.43 -21.61 -21.21
N ASP A 54 7.43 -22.08 -21.94
CA ASP A 54 7.64 -22.76 -23.20
C ASP A 54 8.28 -21.80 -24.24
N ALA A 55 8.94 -22.36 -25.24
CA ALA A 55 9.64 -21.58 -26.25
C ALA A 55 8.75 -20.55 -26.99
N PRO A 56 7.48 -20.83 -27.35
CA PRO A 56 6.57 -19.86 -27.91
C PRO A 56 6.26 -18.69 -26.98
N THR A 57 6.00 -18.95 -25.69
CA THR A 57 5.71 -17.94 -24.67
C THR A 57 6.95 -17.08 -24.40
N ALA A 58 8.10 -17.68 -24.19
CA ALA A 58 9.37 -16.99 -23.98
C ALA A 58 9.68 -16.04 -25.17
N LYS A 59 9.48 -16.51 -26.41
CA LYS A 59 9.63 -15.69 -27.61
C LYS A 59 8.62 -14.55 -27.70
N ALA A 60 7.39 -14.75 -27.24
CA ALA A 60 6.36 -13.69 -27.25
C ALA A 60 6.70 -12.60 -26.22
N VAL A 61 7.11 -12.99 -25.01
CA VAL A 61 7.50 -12.08 -23.92
C VAL A 61 8.77 -11.30 -24.29
N SER A 62 9.83 -11.96 -24.82
CA SER A 62 11.07 -11.29 -25.22
C SER A 62 10.90 -10.25 -26.33
N LYS A 63 9.91 -10.41 -27.20
CA LYS A 63 9.56 -9.46 -28.26
C LYS A 63 8.62 -8.35 -27.80
N CYS A 64 8.11 -8.41 -26.58
CA CYS A 64 7.19 -7.43 -26.05
C CYS A 64 7.94 -6.16 -25.65
N ARG A 65 7.60 -5.02 -26.29
CA ARG A 65 8.26 -3.73 -25.98
C ARG A 65 7.72 -3.04 -24.72
N LYS A 66 6.54 -3.41 -24.26
CA LYS A 66 5.90 -2.86 -23.06
C LYS A 66 5.10 -3.97 -22.38
N LEU A 67 5.80 -4.72 -21.53
CA LEU A 67 5.22 -5.80 -20.76
C LEU A 67 4.47 -5.26 -19.56
N GLY A 68 3.19 -5.61 -19.44
CA GLY A 68 2.38 -5.40 -18.25
C GLY A 68 2.31 -6.68 -17.45
N ARG A 69 2.46 -6.58 -16.13
CA ARG A 69 2.31 -7.67 -15.15
C ARG A 69 1.14 -7.33 -14.25
N PHE A 70 0.20 -8.24 -14.11
CA PHE A 70 -0.99 -8.02 -13.30
C PHE A 70 -1.23 -9.20 -12.38
N ILE A 71 -1.49 -8.92 -11.10
CA ILE A 71 -2.01 -9.88 -10.12
C ILE A 71 -3.52 -9.90 -10.28
N LEU A 72 -4.08 -11.07 -10.57
CA LEU A 72 -5.52 -11.26 -10.82
C LEU A 72 -6.27 -11.74 -9.58
N ALA A 73 -5.61 -12.56 -8.76
CA ALA A 73 -6.12 -13.07 -7.48
C ALA A 73 -4.92 -13.44 -6.59
N HIS A 74 -5.07 -13.33 -5.28
CA HIS A 74 -4.03 -13.61 -4.30
C HIS A 74 -4.62 -14.21 -3.02
N HIS A 75 -3.76 -14.60 -2.04
CA HIS A 75 -4.17 -15.31 -0.82
C HIS A 75 -4.85 -16.66 -1.11
N LEU A 76 -4.36 -17.37 -2.12
CA LEU A 76 -4.91 -18.65 -2.55
C LEU A 76 -4.04 -19.80 -2.04
N THR A 77 -4.66 -20.94 -1.81
CA THR A 77 -3.97 -22.23 -1.78
C THR A 77 -3.49 -22.59 -3.19
N GLU A 78 -2.57 -23.52 -3.31
CA GLU A 78 -2.08 -23.97 -4.61
C GLU A 78 -3.21 -24.53 -5.49
N SER A 79 -4.12 -25.31 -4.91
CA SER A 79 -5.26 -25.90 -5.64
C SER A 79 -6.25 -24.83 -6.12
N GLU A 80 -6.56 -23.82 -5.31
CA GLU A 80 -7.41 -22.71 -5.71
C GLU A 80 -6.78 -21.89 -6.83
N ALA A 81 -5.48 -21.62 -6.73
CA ALA A 81 -4.74 -20.90 -7.76
C ALA A 81 -4.76 -21.64 -9.11
N LEU A 82 -4.57 -22.99 -9.09
CA LEU A 82 -4.64 -23.82 -10.29
C LEU A 82 -6.02 -23.80 -10.93
N VAL A 83 -7.09 -23.94 -10.15
CA VAL A 83 -8.48 -23.88 -10.64
C VAL A 83 -8.76 -22.50 -11.25
N ALA A 84 -8.37 -21.42 -10.56
CA ALA A 84 -8.55 -20.07 -11.06
C ALA A 84 -7.76 -19.83 -12.37
N GLN A 85 -6.51 -20.27 -12.44
CA GLN A 85 -5.70 -20.21 -13.67
C GLN A 85 -6.36 -20.92 -14.83
N GLN A 86 -6.80 -22.17 -14.63
CA GLN A 86 -7.44 -22.98 -15.68
C GLN A 86 -8.73 -22.32 -16.18
N SER A 87 -9.54 -21.77 -15.28
CA SER A 87 -10.77 -21.06 -15.61
C SER A 87 -10.49 -19.82 -16.44
N LEU A 88 -9.46 -19.02 -16.06
CA LEU A 88 -9.04 -17.83 -16.81
C LEU A 88 -8.45 -18.17 -18.18
N ILE A 89 -7.68 -19.26 -18.30
CA ILE A 89 -7.16 -19.73 -19.59
C ILE A 89 -8.31 -20.18 -20.51
N ALA A 90 -9.29 -20.96 -19.97
CA ALA A 90 -10.46 -21.38 -20.71
C ALA A 90 -11.28 -20.18 -21.18
N PHE A 91 -11.51 -19.20 -20.31
CA PHE A 91 -12.17 -17.94 -20.65
C PHE A 91 -11.41 -17.17 -21.73
N ALA A 92 -10.09 -16.97 -21.56
CA ALA A 92 -9.26 -16.26 -22.52
C ALA A 92 -9.28 -16.91 -23.90
N ARG A 93 -9.23 -18.25 -23.98
CA ARG A 93 -9.28 -19.01 -25.24
C ARG A 93 -10.64 -18.94 -25.92
N SER A 94 -11.72 -18.99 -25.14
CA SER A 94 -13.10 -19.10 -25.66
C SER A 94 -13.72 -17.75 -25.96
N VAL A 95 -13.30 -16.67 -25.29
CA VAL A 95 -13.99 -15.38 -25.27
C VAL A 95 -13.08 -14.19 -25.64
N CYS A 96 -11.74 -14.29 -25.47
CA CYS A 96 -10.82 -13.23 -25.83
C CYS A 96 -10.75 -12.99 -27.34
N GLY A 97 -11.57 -12.12 -27.82
CA GLY A 97 -11.78 -11.69 -29.18
C GLY A 97 -13.13 -10.97 -29.33
N LYS A 98 -13.99 -11.12 -28.33
CA LYS A 98 -15.28 -10.42 -28.27
C LYS A 98 -15.22 -9.32 -27.20
N LYS A 99 -15.55 -8.09 -27.55
CA LYS A 99 -15.76 -7.00 -26.59
C LYS A 99 -16.89 -7.40 -25.64
N LEU A 100 -16.56 -7.72 -24.41
CA LEU A 100 -17.55 -7.92 -23.36
C LEU A 100 -18.16 -6.55 -23.02
N LYS A 101 -19.48 -6.43 -23.19
CA LYS A 101 -20.21 -5.18 -22.99
C LYS A 101 -20.64 -4.95 -21.53
N ASN A 102 -20.54 -5.96 -20.69
CA ASN A 102 -20.99 -5.99 -19.30
C ASN A 102 -19.88 -6.30 -18.31
N LEU A 103 -18.61 -5.97 -18.65
CA LEU A 103 -17.56 -5.97 -17.66
C LEU A 103 -17.85 -4.83 -16.68
N ASP A 104 -18.27 -5.22 -15.47
CA ASP A 104 -18.16 -4.34 -14.34
C ASP A 104 -16.67 -3.98 -14.17
N GLY A 105 -16.35 -2.69 -14.38
CA GLY A 105 -14.98 -2.18 -14.30
C GLY A 105 -14.39 -2.26 -12.89
N SER A 106 -15.13 -2.83 -11.91
CA SER A 106 -14.72 -2.96 -10.53
C SER A 106 -13.69 -4.09 -10.30
N ILE A 107 -13.62 -5.08 -11.21
CA ILE A 107 -12.68 -6.21 -11.10
C ILE A 107 -11.51 -5.98 -12.06
N GLN A 108 -10.49 -5.25 -11.62
CA GLN A 108 -9.24 -5.07 -12.34
C GLN A 108 -8.11 -5.80 -11.62
N GLY A 109 -7.27 -6.49 -12.39
CA GLY A 109 -6.00 -7.00 -11.86
C GLY A 109 -5.13 -5.83 -11.39
N ILE A 110 -4.43 -6.01 -10.28
CA ILE A 110 -3.52 -5.01 -9.73
C ILE A 110 -2.17 -5.14 -10.44
N ARG A 111 -1.65 -4.04 -10.97
CA ARG A 111 -0.30 -4.03 -11.55
C ARG A 111 0.74 -4.27 -10.46
N THR A 112 1.85 -4.91 -10.83
CA THR A 112 2.93 -5.20 -9.88
C THR A 112 3.51 -3.93 -9.26
N GLU A 113 3.63 -2.86 -10.06
CA GLU A 113 4.11 -1.55 -9.57
C GLU A 113 3.14 -0.95 -8.54
N ASP A 114 1.83 -1.06 -8.78
CA ASP A 114 0.81 -0.58 -7.85
C ASP A 114 0.77 -1.46 -6.59
N TRP A 115 1.03 -2.77 -6.72
CA TRP A 115 1.14 -3.69 -5.59
C TRP A 115 2.34 -3.32 -4.71
N GLU A 116 3.51 -3.13 -5.32
CA GLU A 116 4.72 -2.72 -4.60
C GLU A 116 4.53 -1.37 -3.89
N ASN A 117 3.94 -0.38 -4.57
CA ASN A 117 3.66 0.93 -3.97
C ASN A 117 2.70 0.86 -2.77
N ARG A 118 1.80 -0.13 -2.75
CA ARG A 118 0.82 -0.30 -1.66
C ARG A 118 1.38 -1.08 -0.47
N PHE A 119 2.24 -2.06 -0.72
CA PHE A 119 2.64 -3.06 0.27
C PHE A 119 4.16 -3.17 0.47
N GLY A 120 4.95 -2.52 -0.37
CA GLY A 120 6.40 -2.55 -0.34
C GLY A 120 7.01 -1.64 0.74
N PHE A 121 6.54 -1.74 1.99
CA PHE A 121 7.06 -0.96 3.10
C PHE A 121 8.24 -1.69 3.76
N GLU A 122 9.38 -1.01 3.84
CA GLU A 122 10.55 -1.53 4.56
C GLU A 122 10.45 -1.19 6.05
N PRO A 123 10.73 -2.14 6.96
CA PRO A 123 10.76 -1.86 8.39
C PRO A 123 11.81 -0.80 8.73
N ALA A 124 11.43 0.17 9.58
CA ALA A 124 12.34 1.15 10.15
C ALA A 124 12.30 1.08 11.68
N ASP A 125 13.46 1.22 12.31
CA ASP A 125 13.56 1.27 13.76
C ASP A 125 13.17 2.67 14.27
N ILE A 126 12.13 2.73 15.09
CA ILE A 126 11.72 3.98 15.76
C ILE A 126 12.86 4.54 16.60
N GLY A 127 13.68 3.67 17.19
CA GLY A 127 14.84 4.06 17.97
C GLY A 127 15.90 4.83 17.19
N GLU A 128 15.96 4.68 15.88
CA GLU A 128 16.87 5.40 14.99
C GLU A 128 16.29 6.73 14.51
N LEU A 129 14.97 6.90 14.56
CA LEU A 129 14.33 8.16 14.17
C LEU A 129 14.75 9.29 15.13
N ASN A 130 15.19 10.38 14.54
CA ASN A 130 15.53 11.60 15.28
C ASN A 130 14.91 12.83 14.59
N PRO A 131 13.57 12.97 14.65
CA PRO A 131 12.90 14.11 14.03
C PRO A 131 13.31 15.41 14.74
N ASP A 132 13.33 16.51 14.01
CA ASP A 132 13.63 17.84 14.53
C ASP A 132 12.43 18.51 15.24
N GLY A 133 11.42 17.73 15.59
CA GLY A 133 10.23 18.15 16.34
C GLY A 133 9.31 16.98 16.69
N LEU A 134 8.28 17.26 17.48
CA LEU A 134 7.32 16.24 17.89
C LEU A 134 6.48 15.76 16.69
N ILE A 135 6.46 14.46 16.47
CA ILE A 135 5.57 13.82 15.49
C ILE A 135 4.34 13.28 16.24
N LEU A 136 3.15 13.62 15.74
CA LEU A 136 1.90 12.98 16.09
C LEU A 136 1.62 11.86 15.08
N ALA A 137 1.67 10.62 15.50
CA ALA A 137 1.29 9.46 14.69
C ALA A 137 -0.18 9.11 14.95
N VAL A 138 -1.01 9.07 13.91
CA VAL A 138 -2.44 8.79 13.96
C VAL A 138 -2.80 7.54 13.18
N LYS A 139 -3.76 6.75 13.70
CA LYS A 139 -4.23 5.55 13.01
C LYS A 139 -5.09 5.90 11.81
N LEU A 140 -4.71 5.38 10.66
CA LEU A 140 -5.47 5.41 9.42
C LEU A 140 -5.61 3.96 8.89
N PRO A 141 -6.42 3.11 9.54
CA PRO A 141 -6.52 1.70 9.16
C PRO A 141 -6.98 1.56 7.72
N GLN A 142 -6.48 0.55 7.03
CA GLN A 142 -6.76 0.22 5.61
C GLN A 142 -6.32 1.29 4.60
N ALA A 143 -5.59 2.33 5.00
CA ALA A 143 -5.18 3.41 4.09
C ALA A 143 -4.21 2.94 3.00
N ALA A 144 -3.34 1.95 3.29
CA ALA A 144 -2.45 1.34 2.31
C ALA A 144 -3.23 0.54 1.24
N ASN A 145 -4.35 -0.07 1.65
CA ASN A 145 -5.17 -0.95 0.80
C ASN A 145 -6.36 -0.24 0.12
N SER A 146 -6.63 1.01 0.48
CA SER A 146 -7.76 1.76 -0.05
C SER A 146 -7.42 2.39 -1.42
N ASN A 147 -8.45 2.61 -2.24
CA ASN A 147 -8.36 3.47 -3.43
C ASN A 147 -8.48 4.95 -3.08
N GLU A 148 -8.21 5.30 -1.83
CA GLU A 148 -8.29 6.65 -1.29
C GLU A 148 -7.31 7.58 -2.01
N SER A 149 -7.81 8.71 -2.48
CA SER A 149 -6.96 9.75 -3.06
C SER A 149 -6.07 10.41 -1.99
N ALA A 150 -5.00 11.07 -2.43
CA ALA A 150 -4.13 11.83 -1.52
C ALA A 150 -4.90 12.89 -0.72
N ALA A 151 -5.92 13.54 -1.33
CA ALA A 151 -6.75 14.54 -0.68
C ALA A 151 -7.68 13.94 0.39
N GLU A 152 -8.26 12.77 0.13
CA GLU A 152 -9.07 12.04 1.11
C GLU A 152 -8.22 11.59 2.29
N ARG A 153 -7.02 11.06 2.03
CA ARG A 153 -6.07 10.64 3.05
C ARG A 153 -5.60 11.83 3.90
N GLU A 154 -5.30 12.96 3.27
CA GLU A 154 -4.97 14.20 3.97
C GLU A 154 -6.11 14.65 4.88
N ASN A 155 -7.36 14.63 4.39
CA ASN A 155 -8.51 15.00 5.19
C ASN A 155 -8.74 14.06 6.39
N ARG A 156 -8.51 12.76 6.23
CA ARG A 156 -8.53 11.81 7.35
C ARG A 156 -7.42 12.11 8.36
N ALA A 157 -6.20 12.38 7.89
CA ALA A 157 -5.07 12.70 8.75
C ALA A 157 -5.30 13.99 9.54
N ARG A 158 -5.88 15.03 8.94
CA ARG A 158 -6.28 16.26 9.64
C ARG A 158 -7.15 15.96 10.85
N GLY A 159 -8.08 15.02 10.71
CA GLY A 159 -8.95 14.43 11.73
C GLY A 159 -9.56 15.42 12.71
N THR A 160 -9.97 14.86 13.82
CA THR A 160 -10.37 15.57 15.04
C THR A 160 -9.74 14.80 16.21
N TRP A 161 -8.52 15.18 16.58
CA TRP A 161 -7.70 14.41 17.51
C TRP A 161 -7.70 15.03 18.90
N THR A 162 -8.02 14.25 19.92
CA THR A 162 -7.91 14.69 21.31
C THR A 162 -6.45 14.66 21.78
N VAL A 163 -5.75 15.77 21.64
CA VAL A 163 -4.33 15.95 22.02
C VAL A 163 -4.26 16.77 23.31
N ALA A 164 -3.29 16.49 24.17
CA ALA A 164 -3.06 17.30 25.37
C ALA A 164 -2.70 18.75 24.96
N LYS A 165 -3.28 19.74 25.67
CA LYS A 165 -3.18 21.17 25.35
C LYS A 165 -1.72 21.69 25.33
N ASP A 166 -0.87 21.11 26.14
CA ASP A 166 0.57 21.43 26.23
C ASP A 166 1.38 20.79 25.08
N LEU A 167 0.88 19.71 24.50
CA LEU A 167 1.53 19.00 23.40
C LEU A 167 1.11 19.50 22.04
N VAL A 168 -0.16 19.89 21.84
CA VAL A 168 -0.67 20.28 20.53
C VAL A 168 0.16 21.36 19.85
N LYS A 169 0.64 22.35 20.62
CA LYS A 169 1.51 23.44 20.14
C LYS A 169 2.93 22.99 19.77
N LYS A 170 3.35 21.80 20.24
CA LYS A 170 4.68 21.22 19.98
C LYS A 170 4.68 20.27 18.80
N VAL A 171 3.50 19.87 18.31
CA VAL A 171 3.38 18.97 17.15
C VAL A 171 3.89 19.71 15.90
N LYS A 172 5.00 19.23 15.37
CA LYS A 172 5.61 19.76 14.15
C LYS A 172 5.22 18.97 12.92
N TYR A 173 5.04 17.66 13.09
CA TYR A 173 4.66 16.76 12.01
C TYR A 173 3.48 15.87 12.44
N LEU A 174 2.68 15.50 11.46
CA LEU A 174 1.63 14.49 11.63
C LEU A 174 1.84 13.41 10.59
N ILE A 175 1.90 12.13 11.04
CA ILE A 175 2.01 10.98 10.16
C ILE A 175 0.78 10.08 10.29
N GLY A 176 0.30 9.57 9.15
CA GLY A 176 -0.76 8.57 9.10
C GLY A 176 -0.17 7.16 9.11
N ILE A 177 -0.66 6.31 9.98
CA ILE A 177 -0.20 4.93 10.19
C ILE A 177 -1.32 3.96 9.85
N ASP A 178 -1.08 3.10 8.87
CA ASP A 178 -1.95 1.95 8.62
C ASP A 178 -1.56 0.80 9.54
N THR A 179 -2.38 0.58 10.56
CA THR A 179 -2.13 -0.48 11.56
C THR A 179 -2.44 -1.88 11.04
N ASP A 180 -3.14 -2.00 9.92
CA ASP A 180 -3.46 -3.27 9.28
C ASP A 180 -2.34 -3.74 8.33
N SER A 181 -1.36 -2.85 8.07
CA SER A 181 -0.20 -3.08 7.19
C SER A 181 1.12 -2.86 7.94
N ASP A 182 1.33 -3.57 9.04
CA ASP A 182 2.53 -3.54 9.89
C ASP A 182 2.97 -2.12 10.29
N ASN A 183 2.02 -1.26 10.65
CA ASN A 183 2.24 0.15 10.95
C ASN A 183 2.90 0.93 9.78
N ALA A 184 2.47 0.67 8.55
CA ALA A 184 2.96 1.38 7.37
C ALA A 184 2.69 2.89 7.48
N VAL A 185 3.69 3.71 7.16
CA VAL A 185 3.55 5.17 7.07
C VAL A 185 2.94 5.49 5.71
N VAL A 186 1.66 5.87 5.71
CA VAL A 186 0.88 6.10 4.48
C VAL A 186 0.81 7.56 4.05
N CYS A 187 1.14 8.48 4.94
CA CYS A 187 1.29 9.91 4.64
C CYS A 187 2.06 10.61 5.77
N ALA A 188 2.66 11.74 5.45
CA ALA A 188 3.36 12.59 6.41
C ALA A 188 3.20 14.06 6.04
N TYR A 189 2.82 14.90 7.00
CA TYR A 189 2.54 16.31 6.79
C TYR A 189 3.24 17.17 7.82
N LYS A 190 3.72 18.34 7.39
CA LYS A 190 4.21 19.38 8.27
C LYS A 190 3.03 20.24 8.75
N VAL A 191 2.90 20.36 10.04
CA VAL A 191 1.80 21.10 10.68
C VAL A 191 2.04 22.61 10.51
N ALA A 192 1.03 23.30 10.00
CA ALA A 192 0.98 24.78 9.92
C ALA A 192 0.25 25.36 11.13
N GLY A 193 -0.75 24.65 11.66
CA GLY A 193 -1.56 25.09 12.77
C GLY A 193 -2.66 24.08 13.10
N PHE A 194 -3.62 24.51 13.90
CA PHE A 194 -4.78 23.69 14.25
C PHE A 194 -5.97 24.58 14.58
N GLU A 195 -7.16 24.01 14.41
CA GLU A 195 -8.45 24.56 14.86
C GLU A 195 -8.94 23.70 16.03
N THR A 196 -9.71 24.30 16.94
CA THR A 196 -10.32 23.60 18.07
C THR A 196 -11.77 23.28 17.80
N GLU A 197 -12.19 22.08 18.17
CA GLU A 197 -13.55 21.60 18.05
C GLU A 197 -13.92 20.83 19.32
N ASP A 198 -15.13 21.04 19.83
CA ASP A 198 -15.63 20.26 20.95
C ASP A 198 -16.21 18.95 20.45
N THR A 199 -15.77 17.84 21.04
CA THR A 199 -16.25 16.49 20.76
C THR A 199 -16.78 15.82 22.01
N VAL A 200 -17.79 14.97 21.88
CA VAL A 200 -18.33 14.21 23.01
C VAL A 200 -17.83 12.79 22.94
N ARG A 201 -17.11 12.33 23.97
CA ARG A 201 -16.62 10.95 24.07
C ARG A 201 -17.00 10.40 25.46
N ASN A 202 -17.72 9.28 25.49
CA ASN A 202 -18.22 8.66 26.74
C ASN A 202 -19.00 9.64 27.64
N GLY A 203 -19.85 10.50 27.04
CA GLY A 203 -20.66 11.49 27.78
C GLY A 203 -19.88 12.69 28.32
N LYS A 204 -18.59 12.82 28.02
CA LYS A 204 -17.76 13.97 28.40
C LYS A 204 -17.42 14.82 27.19
N THR A 205 -17.61 16.15 27.31
CA THR A 205 -17.13 17.10 26.31
C THR A 205 -15.61 17.22 26.43
N LEU A 206 -14.90 16.98 25.32
CA LEU A 206 -13.46 17.07 25.20
C LEU A 206 -13.12 18.04 24.09
N THR A 207 -12.07 18.84 24.28
CA THR A 207 -11.51 19.64 23.20
C THR A 207 -10.68 18.73 22.29
N ALA A 208 -11.02 18.72 21.03
CA ALA A 208 -10.26 18.06 19.98
C ALA A 208 -9.64 19.10 19.04
N TYR A 209 -8.67 18.68 18.26
CA TYR A 209 -7.90 19.53 17.37
C TYR A 209 -7.94 18.99 15.96
N ARG A 210 -8.26 19.84 15.01
CA ARG A 210 -8.18 19.59 13.58
C ARG A 210 -6.94 20.30 13.05
N PHE A 211 -5.98 19.54 12.53
CA PHE A 211 -4.71 20.09 12.09
C PHE A 211 -4.81 20.69 10.68
N THR A 212 -4.08 21.78 10.46
CA THR A 212 -3.82 22.34 9.16
C THR A 212 -2.37 22.11 8.77
N PHE A 213 -2.13 21.90 7.47
CA PHE A 213 -0.82 21.55 6.97
C PHE A 213 -0.24 22.65 6.11
N THR A 214 1.10 22.71 6.00
CA THR A 214 1.79 23.59 5.07
C THR A 214 1.48 23.18 3.63
N GLN A 215 1.80 24.04 2.65
CA GLN A 215 1.67 23.70 1.23
C GLN A 215 2.71 22.67 0.75
N GLU A 216 3.71 22.39 1.56
CA GLU A 216 4.68 21.34 1.33
C GLU A 216 3.97 19.98 1.35
N LYS A 217 3.90 19.35 0.17
CA LYS A 217 3.25 18.04 0.01
C LYS A 217 4.15 16.98 0.63
N ASP A 218 3.53 15.98 1.18
CA ASP A 218 4.10 14.80 1.82
C ASP A 218 5.61 14.91 2.19
N VAL A 219 5.87 15.06 3.47
CA VAL A 219 7.24 15.19 4.01
C VAL A 219 7.83 13.85 4.46
N ALA A 220 7.29 12.73 4.02
CA ALA A 220 7.76 11.40 4.41
C ALA A 220 9.23 11.18 4.02
N GLU A 221 9.64 11.63 2.84
CA GLU A 221 11.03 11.55 2.39
C GLU A 221 11.96 12.37 3.31
N THR A 222 11.58 13.59 3.62
CA THR A 222 12.34 14.49 4.52
C THR A 222 12.51 13.88 5.92
N LEU A 223 11.52 13.11 6.38
CA LEU A 223 11.56 12.42 7.66
C LEU A 223 12.25 11.05 7.60
N GLY A 224 12.67 10.58 6.42
CA GLY A 224 13.20 9.24 6.21
C GLY A 224 12.16 8.14 6.37
N LEU A 225 10.88 8.47 6.18
CA LEU A 225 9.73 7.59 6.40
C LEU A 225 9.02 7.18 5.10
N GLN A 226 9.54 7.58 3.95
CA GLN A 226 8.96 7.19 2.66
C GLN A 226 9.10 5.69 2.45
N GLN A 227 7.98 5.01 2.13
CA GLN A 227 7.91 3.56 1.99
C GLN A 227 8.46 2.80 3.21
N LYS A 228 8.22 3.32 4.42
CA LYS A 228 8.64 2.68 5.66
C LYS A 228 7.43 2.20 6.46
N SER A 229 7.61 1.09 7.19
CA SER A 229 6.75 0.66 8.28
C SER A 229 7.46 0.85 9.62
N LEU A 230 6.67 0.98 10.67
CA LEU A 230 7.17 1.20 12.03
C LEU A 230 6.65 0.09 12.97
N PRO A 231 7.10 -1.17 12.83
CA PRO A 231 6.57 -2.30 13.58
C PRO A 231 6.75 -2.14 15.10
N GLY A 232 7.77 -1.38 15.52
CA GLY A 232 7.99 -1.02 16.93
C GLY A 232 7.06 0.07 17.49
N LEU A 233 6.25 0.75 16.66
CA LEU A 233 5.36 1.82 17.10
C LEU A 233 4.17 1.26 17.87
N LYS A 234 4.04 1.69 19.14
CA LYS A 234 2.96 1.22 20.02
C LYS A 234 1.91 2.31 20.22
N PHE A 235 0.67 1.93 20.10
CA PHE A 235 -0.48 2.73 20.49
C PHE A 235 -1.02 2.21 21.81
N ALA A 236 -1.31 3.10 22.77
CA ALA A 236 -1.95 2.69 24.01
C ALA A 236 -3.35 2.09 23.73
N ASN A 237 -3.80 1.20 24.62
CA ASN A 237 -5.12 0.55 24.47
C ASN A 237 -6.24 1.61 24.32
N GLY A 238 -7.03 1.46 23.26
CA GLY A 238 -8.11 2.38 22.92
C GLY A 238 -7.64 3.74 22.39
N SER A 239 -6.33 3.94 22.17
CA SER A 239 -5.82 5.17 21.56
C SER A 239 -5.77 5.06 20.03
N ASP A 240 -6.18 6.13 19.39
CA ASP A 240 -6.12 6.35 17.95
C ASP A 240 -4.84 7.09 17.50
N LYS A 241 -3.95 7.40 18.46
CA LYS A 241 -2.72 8.17 18.23
C LYS A 241 -1.62 7.82 19.22
N THR A 242 -0.40 8.16 18.83
CA THR A 242 0.80 8.09 19.67
C THR A 242 1.79 9.18 19.24
N TYR A 243 2.94 9.29 19.93
CA TYR A 243 3.93 10.32 19.65
C TYR A 243 5.31 9.73 19.45
N ILE A 244 6.04 10.27 18.44
CA ILE A 244 7.47 10.03 18.27
C ILE A 244 8.19 11.32 18.67
N ARG A 245 9.07 11.23 19.66
CA ARG A 245 9.75 12.37 20.24
C ARG A 245 11.17 12.50 19.70
N PRO A 246 11.68 13.73 19.54
CA PRO A 246 13.12 13.95 19.34
C PRO A 246 13.94 13.34 20.48
N LYS A 247 15.13 12.84 20.19
CA LYS A 247 16.02 12.23 21.20
C LYS A 247 16.61 13.24 22.19
N ASN A 248 16.65 14.51 21.84
CA ASN A 248 17.38 15.54 22.55
C ASN A 248 16.49 16.63 23.19
N ILE A 249 15.25 16.33 23.52
CA ILE A 249 14.33 17.27 24.20
C ILE A 249 13.75 16.63 25.47
#